data_36ebb59f8ef28a69d7f0b70c8530dcc7
#
_entry.id   36ebb59f8ef28a69d7f0b70c8530dcc7
#
_cell.length_a   1.000
_cell.length_b   1.000
_cell.length_c   1.000
_cell.angle_alpha   90.00
_cell.angle_beta   90.00
_cell.angle_gamma   90.00
#
_symmetry.space_group_name_H-M   'P 1'
#
loop_
_entity.id
_entity.type
_entity.pdbx_description
1 polymer ?
#
loop_
_entity_poly.entity_id
_entity_poly.type
_entity_poly.pdbx_seq_one_letter_code
_entity_poly.pdbx_strand_id
1 'polypeptide(L)'
;GGPHVTLMNTASKREIKKGLEKSNRATLDIEKLKTIFDVLVCGDGEFTIFEALKIKSGIIDADDRKSPYFLSNEQFSSLPLPARHLVDVDSYKYEIAGKKSTSLIAQLGCPFKCSFCSGRNSPFLRKIRQRSSQSIIDEMRLLYNEYGFTGFMFYDDELNVNKGLIELLNMITDLQYELGEEFRLRGFVKAELFKDEQAEAMYRAGFRWLLTGFESGDERILKNIKKMAK
;
A
#
# COMPACT_ATOMS: atom_id res chain seq x y z
N GLY A 1 9.18 5.00 -13.05
CA GLY A 1 7.90 4.79 -12.36
C GLY A 1 7.95 5.12 -10.87
N GLY A 2 6.96 4.62 -10.14
CA GLY A 2 6.86 4.75 -8.68
C GLY A 2 6.08 5.97 -8.19
N PRO A 3 6.02 6.17 -6.85
CA PRO A 3 5.15 7.18 -6.24
C PRO A 3 5.43 8.61 -6.73
N HIS A 4 6.69 8.98 -6.91
CA HIS A 4 7.05 10.33 -7.36
C HIS A 4 6.46 10.64 -8.73
N VAL A 5 6.69 9.77 -9.72
CA VAL A 5 6.17 9.95 -11.10
C VAL A 5 4.64 10.00 -11.09
N THR A 6 3.99 9.09 -10.36
CA THR A 6 2.52 9.03 -10.23
C THR A 6 1.95 10.32 -9.67
N LEU A 7 2.49 10.80 -8.54
CA LEU A 7 2.00 11.99 -7.86
C LEU A 7 2.26 13.28 -8.66
N MET A 8 3.43 13.37 -9.30
CA MET A 8 3.76 14.52 -10.15
C MET A 8 2.88 14.56 -11.39
N ASN A 9 2.62 13.41 -12.04
CA ASN A 9 1.71 13.34 -13.17
C ASN A 9 0.28 13.76 -12.79
N THR A 10 -0.23 13.27 -11.65
CA THR A 10 -1.56 13.66 -11.14
C THR A 10 -1.62 15.15 -10.82
N ALA A 11 -0.57 15.71 -10.22
CA ALA A 11 -0.51 17.14 -9.94
C ALA A 11 -0.40 17.97 -11.22
N SER A 12 0.44 17.58 -12.17
CA SER A 12 0.59 18.24 -13.49
C SER A 12 -0.73 18.31 -14.25
N LYS A 13 -1.48 17.20 -14.34
CA LYS A 13 -2.82 17.20 -14.96
C LYS A 13 -3.76 18.23 -14.33
N ARG A 14 -3.67 18.44 -13.02
CA ARG A 14 -4.49 19.44 -12.33
C ARG A 14 -4.00 20.86 -12.58
N GLU A 15 -2.70 21.08 -12.69
CA GLU A 15 -2.11 22.37 -13.06
C GLU A 15 -2.56 22.77 -14.46
N ILE A 16 -2.43 21.86 -15.44
CA ILE A 16 -2.89 22.06 -16.82
C ILE A 16 -4.39 22.37 -16.86
N LYS A 17 -5.22 21.58 -16.17
CA LYS A 17 -6.68 21.83 -16.11
C LYS A 17 -7.03 23.21 -15.56
N LYS A 18 -6.16 23.81 -14.73
CA LYS A 18 -6.34 25.15 -14.16
C LYS A 18 -5.66 26.25 -14.96
N GLY A 19 -5.01 25.93 -16.08
CA GLY A 19 -4.24 26.89 -16.89
C GLY A 19 -2.97 27.40 -16.19
N LEU A 20 -2.40 26.60 -15.30
CA LEU A 20 -1.26 26.98 -14.47
C LEU A 20 0.06 26.31 -14.88
N GLU A 21 0.07 25.56 -16.00
CA GLU A 21 1.18 24.71 -16.43
C GLU A 21 2.52 25.44 -16.61
N LYS A 22 2.49 26.74 -16.98
CA LYS A 22 3.72 27.52 -17.25
C LYS A 22 4.51 27.91 -16.01
N SER A 23 3.91 27.88 -14.84
CA SER A 23 4.52 28.34 -13.59
C SER A 23 4.50 27.32 -12.47
N ASN A 24 4.04 26.11 -12.75
CA ASN A 24 3.82 25.11 -11.72
C ASN A 24 4.87 23.99 -11.74
N ARG A 25 5.25 23.61 -10.53
CA ARG A 25 6.37 22.70 -10.26
C ARG A 25 6.15 21.31 -10.82
N ALA A 26 4.93 20.75 -10.68
CA ALA A 26 4.68 19.38 -11.09
C ALA A 26 4.75 19.21 -12.62
N THR A 27 4.25 20.19 -13.38
CA THR A 27 4.36 20.18 -14.83
C THR A 27 5.81 20.27 -15.28
N LEU A 28 6.61 21.16 -14.68
CA LEU A 28 8.04 21.27 -14.96
C LEU A 28 8.81 20.00 -14.62
N ASP A 29 8.48 19.36 -13.48
CA ASP A 29 9.11 18.09 -13.08
C ASP A 29 8.80 16.96 -14.08
N ILE A 30 7.56 16.84 -14.54
CA ILE A 30 7.20 15.83 -15.56
C ILE A 30 7.93 16.08 -16.88
N GLU A 31 7.98 17.35 -17.35
CA GLU A 31 8.71 17.67 -18.57
C GLU A 31 10.21 17.37 -18.42
N LYS A 32 10.81 17.65 -17.29
CA LYS A 32 12.19 17.27 -17.00
C LYS A 32 12.39 15.76 -16.98
N LEU A 33 11.47 15.00 -16.37
CA LEU A 33 11.56 13.53 -16.35
C LEU A 33 11.49 12.94 -17.78
N LYS A 34 10.68 13.51 -18.67
CA LYS A 34 10.61 13.11 -20.09
C LYS A 34 11.92 13.32 -20.86
N THR A 35 12.78 14.23 -20.42
CA THR A 35 14.11 14.42 -21.06
C THR A 35 15.16 13.43 -20.58
N ILE A 36 14.88 12.72 -19.47
CA ILE A 36 15.82 11.78 -18.84
C ILE A 36 15.43 10.33 -19.12
N PHE A 37 14.13 10.04 -19.16
CA PHE A 37 13.57 8.70 -19.30
C PHE A 37 12.70 8.61 -20.54
N ASP A 38 12.88 7.55 -21.31
CA ASP A 38 12.07 7.30 -22.50
C ASP A 38 10.61 7.08 -22.17
N VAL A 39 10.31 6.28 -21.12
CA VAL A 39 8.95 5.96 -20.73
C VAL A 39 8.73 6.22 -19.23
N LEU A 40 7.64 6.92 -18.93
CA LEU A 40 7.17 7.15 -17.56
C LEU A 40 5.93 6.29 -17.30
N VAL A 41 5.93 5.52 -16.22
CA VAL A 41 4.79 4.71 -15.77
C VAL A 41 4.21 5.30 -14.49
N CYS A 42 2.92 5.63 -14.51
CA CYS A 42 2.16 6.18 -13.37
C CYS A 42 1.12 5.16 -12.89
N GLY A 43 0.95 5.03 -11.58
CA GLY A 43 0.02 4.07 -10.97
C GLY A 43 0.59 2.67 -10.88
N ASP A 44 -0.28 1.67 -11.09
CA ASP A 44 0.08 0.25 -11.02
C ASP A 44 1.12 -0.14 -12.08
N GLY A 45 2.23 -0.70 -11.63
CA GLY A 45 3.38 -1.06 -12.48
C GLY A 45 3.30 -2.47 -13.07
N GLU A 46 2.54 -3.36 -12.43
CA GLU A 46 2.60 -4.81 -12.62
C GLU A 46 2.30 -5.25 -14.06
N PHE A 47 1.31 -4.63 -14.70
CA PHE A 47 0.99 -4.89 -16.12
C PHE A 47 1.55 -3.81 -17.05
N THR A 48 1.64 -2.57 -16.58
CA THR A 48 2.09 -1.45 -17.41
C THR A 48 3.56 -1.56 -17.80
N ILE A 49 4.38 -2.28 -17.04
CA ILE A 49 5.78 -2.51 -17.40
C ILE A 49 5.92 -3.23 -18.74
N PHE A 50 5.07 -4.21 -19.03
CA PHE A 50 5.11 -4.94 -20.30
C PHE A 50 4.72 -4.06 -21.48
N GLU A 51 3.83 -3.10 -21.28
CA GLU A 51 3.49 -2.11 -22.30
C GLU A 51 4.60 -1.06 -22.46
N ALA A 52 5.22 -0.66 -21.35
CA ALA A 52 6.33 0.28 -21.38
C ALA A 52 7.52 -0.24 -22.20
N LEU A 53 7.75 -1.56 -22.20
CA LEU A 53 8.80 -2.18 -22.99
C LEU A 53 8.50 -2.21 -24.50
N LYS A 54 7.26 -1.97 -24.93
CA LYS A 54 6.83 -1.99 -26.34
C LYS A 54 6.88 -0.62 -27.02
N ILE A 55 6.90 0.47 -26.25
CA ILE A 55 6.87 1.84 -26.78
C ILE A 55 8.24 2.49 -26.67
N LYS A 56 8.56 3.38 -27.61
CA LYS A 56 9.85 4.09 -27.63
C LYS A 56 9.91 5.23 -26.62
N SER A 57 8.80 5.94 -26.40
CA SER A 57 8.72 7.06 -25.46
C SER A 57 7.29 7.40 -25.11
N GLY A 58 7.09 8.03 -23.96
CA GLY A 58 5.79 8.56 -23.55
C GLY A 58 5.43 8.29 -22.08
N ILE A 59 4.16 8.51 -21.74
CA ILE A 59 3.61 8.24 -20.41
C ILE A 59 2.53 7.17 -20.53
N ILE A 60 2.67 6.10 -19.74
CA ILE A 60 1.61 5.11 -19.52
C ILE A 60 0.98 5.41 -18.16
N ASP A 61 -0.31 5.74 -18.17
CA ASP A 61 -1.01 6.22 -17.00
C ASP A 61 -2.04 5.21 -16.49
N ALA A 62 -1.64 4.44 -15.49
CA ALA A 62 -2.51 3.56 -14.73
C ALA A 62 -3.12 4.26 -13.49
N ASP A 63 -2.82 5.55 -13.25
CA ASP A 63 -3.48 6.35 -12.19
C ASP A 63 -4.79 7.01 -12.69
N ASP A 64 -5.42 6.43 -13.69
CA ASP A 64 -6.73 6.83 -14.19
C ASP A 64 -7.68 5.63 -14.13
N ARG A 65 -8.84 5.81 -13.47
CA ARG A 65 -9.87 4.76 -13.34
C ARG A 65 -10.41 4.25 -14.68
N LYS A 66 -10.23 5.01 -15.75
CA LYS A 66 -10.60 4.62 -17.12
C LYS A 66 -9.48 3.88 -17.84
N SER A 67 -8.29 3.85 -17.28
CA SER A 67 -7.17 3.12 -17.86
C SER A 67 -7.42 1.60 -17.80
N PRO A 68 -7.14 0.86 -18.88
CA PRO A 68 -7.20 -0.60 -18.85
C PRO A 68 -6.15 -1.22 -17.90
N TYR A 69 -5.18 -0.44 -17.49
CA TYR A 69 -4.11 -0.85 -16.58
C TYR A 69 -4.39 -0.54 -15.10
N PHE A 70 -5.57 0.02 -14.80
CA PHE A 70 -5.96 0.29 -13.41
C PHE A 70 -6.44 -1.02 -12.77
N LEU A 71 -5.65 -1.60 -11.87
CA LEU A 71 -5.90 -2.92 -11.30
C LEU A 71 -7.26 -3.05 -10.62
N SER A 72 -7.98 -4.12 -10.94
CA SER A 72 -9.14 -4.58 -10.16
C SER A 72 -8.69 -5.34 -8.91
N ASN A 73 -9.64 -5.68 -8.02
CA ASN A 73 -9.35 -6.56 -6.88
C ASN A 73 -8.90 -7.95 -7.35
N GLU A 74 -9.57 -8.49 -8.36
CA GLU A 74 -9.29 -9.82 -8.92
C GLU A 74 -7.88 -9.86 -9.52
N GLN A 75 -7.52 -8.84 -10.30
CA GLN A 75 -6.17 -8.71 -10.85
C GLN A 75 -5.11 -8.57 -9.76
N PHE A 76 -5.37 -7.73 -8.74
CA PHE A 76 -4.44 -7.56 -7.62
C PHE A 76 -4.27 -8.84 -6.81
N SER A 77 -5.36 -9.57 -6.57
CA SER A 77 -5.33 -10.84 -5.83
C SER A 77 -4.66 -11.98 -6.61
N SER A 78 -4.65 -11.90 -7.95
CA SER A 78 -4.03 -12.90 -8.82
C SER A 78 -2.56 -12.62 -9.14
N LEU A 79 -1.99 -11.52 -8.65
CA LEU A 79 -0.56 -11.24 -8.82
C LEU A 79 0.28 -12.36 -8.19
N PRO A 80 1.39 -12.75 -8.83
CA PRO A 80 2.31 -13.70 -8.23
C PRO A 80 2.90 -13.14 -6.92
N LEU A 81 3.30 -14.04 -6.05
CA LEU A 81 4.02 -13.65 -4.84
C LEU A 81 5.35 -12.98 -5.21
N PRO A 82 5.83 -12.03 -4.38
CA PRO A 82 7.12 -11.39 -4.62
C PRO A 82 8.25 -12.41 -4.77
N ALA A 83 9.06 -12.26 -5.82
CA ALA A 83 10.16 -13.17 -6.17
C ALA A 83 11.36 -12.99 -5.22
N ARG A 84 11.17 -13.26 -3.93
CA ARG A 84 12.18 -13.05 -2.87
C ARG A 84 13.44 -13.89 -3.06
N HIS A 85 13.34 -15.02 -3.76
CA HIS A 85 14.48 -15.86 -4.13
C HIS A 85 15.49 -15.16 -5.05
N LEU A 86 15.14 -14.03 -5.66
CA LEU A 86 16.04 -13.24 -6.50
C LEU A 86 16.89 -12.22 -5.71
N VAL A 87 16.67 -12.09 -4.41
CA VAL A 87 17.41 -11.18 -3.55
C VAL A 87 17.97 -11.92 -2.33
N ASP A 88 19.09 -11.43 -1.79
CA ASP A 88 19.62 -11.93 -0.53
C ASP A 88 18.75 -11.43 0.63
N VAL A 89 17.72 -12.20 0.96
CA VAL A 89 16.74 -11.86 2.01
C VAL A 89 17.40 -11.79 3.38
N ASP A 90 18.44 -12.57 3.63
CA ASP A 90 19.13 -12.61 4.91
C ASP A 90 20.02 -11.40 5.17
N SER A 91 20.32 -10.62 4.13
CA SER A 91 21.02 -9.33 4.29
C SER A 91 20.16 -8.27 4.98
N TYR A 92 18.85 -8.40 4.96
CA TYR A 92 17.90 -7.49 5.60
C TYR A 92 17.72 -7.84 7.07
N LYS A 93 18.37 -7.09 7.96
CA LYS A 93 18.32 -7.32 9.42
C LYS A 93 17.11 -6.63 10.06
N TYR A 94 15.89 -6.97 9.60
CA TYR A 94 14.67 -6.43 10.14
C TYR A 94 14.03 -7.37 11.16
N GLU A 95 13.70 -6.83 12.33
CA GLU A 95 13.09 -7.58 13.43
C GLU A 95 11.88 -6.86 14.02
N ILE A 96 10.92 -7.64 14.50
CA ILE A 96 9.78 -7.17 15.31
C ILE A 96 9.78 -7.99 16.60
N ALA A 97 10.04 -7.35 17.75
CA ALA A 97 10.15 -8.00 19.06
C ALA A 97 11.10 -9.22 19.08
N GLY A 98 12.26 -9.09 18.48
CA GLY A 98 13.27 -10.17 18.42
C GLY A 98 12.90 -11.30 17.45
N LYS A 99 11.83 -11.19 16.67
CA LYS A 99 11.48 -12.16 15.62
C LYS A 99 11.99 -11.66 14.26
N LYS A 100 12.68 -12.54 13.52
CA LYS A 100 13.09 -12.27 12.13
C LYS A 100 11.87 -11.88 11.30
N SER A 101 11.92 -10.73 10.63
CA SER A 101 10.72 -10.11 10.08
C SER A 101 10.87 -9.67 8.63
N THR A 102 9.76 -9.65 7.93
CA THR A 102 9.65 -9.10 6.57
C THR A 102 8.34 -8.33 6.41
N SER A 103 8.19 -7.67 5.26
CA SER A 103 6.97 -6.92 4.94
C SER A 103 5.99 -7.71 4.08
N LEU A 104 4.72 -7.45 4.30
CA LEU A 104 3.58 -7.94 3.53
C LEU A 104 2.68 -6.77 3.12
N ILE A 105 1.90 -6.97 2.08
CA ILE A 105 0.82 -6.07 1.66
C ILE A 105 -0.45 -6.90 1.52
N ALA A 106 -1.46 -6.62 2.35
CA ALA A 106 -2.77 -7.23 2.26
C ALA A 106 -3.72 -6.41 1.38
N GLN A 107 -3.55 -5.08 1.40
CA GLN A 107 -4.33 -4.17 0.59
C GLN A 107 -3.52 -2.95 0.16
N LEU A 108 -3.94 -2.32 -0.92
CA LEU A 108 -3.43 -1.04 -1.39
C LEU A 108 -4.53 0.01 -1.31
N GLY A 109 -4.10 1.25 -1.07
CA GLY A 109 -4.96 2.42 -1.13
C GLY A 109 -5.68 2.75 0.18
N CYS A 110 -5.94 4.04 0.35
CA CYS A 110 -6.64 4.60 1.49
C CYS A 110 -7.75 5.53 0.98
N PRO A 111 -9.03 5.35 1.39
CA PRO A 111 -10.17 6.07 0.79
C PRO A 111 -10.27 7.52 1.26
N PHE A 112 -9.50 7.90 2.28
CA PHE A 112 -9.58 9.22 2.91
C PHE A 112 -8.85 10.29 2.10
N LYS A 113 -9.27 11.55 2.31
CA LYS A 113 -8.77 12.71 1.57
C LYS A 113 -8.16 13.76 2.50
N CYS A 114 -7.35 13.30 3.47
CA CYS A 114 -6.63 14.19 4.38
C CYS A 114 -5.88 15.27 3.58
N SER A 115 -6.02 16.53 3.97
CA SER A 115 -5.59 17.66 3.12
C SER A 115 -4.07 17.73 2.93
N PHE A 116 -3.30 17.21 3.87
CA PHE A 116 -1.84 17.14 3.82
C PHE A 116 -1.31 15.92 3.05
N CYS A 117 -2.14 14.88 2.81
CA CYS A 117 -1.71 13.67 2.13
C CYS A 117 -1.43 13.93 0.65
N SER A 118 -0.23 13.60 0.18
CA SER A 118 0.18 13.74 -1.22
C SER A 118 -0.70 12.93 -2.17
N GLY A 119 -1.09 11.73 -1.75
CA GLY A 119 -1.93 10.82 -2.53
C GLY A 119 -3.42 11.18 -2.61
N ARG A 120 -3.90 12.24 -1.92
CA ARG A 120 -5.34 12.58 -1.83
C ARG A 120 -6.05 12.80 -3.17
N ASN A 121 -5.31 13.07 -4.23
CA ASN A 121 -5.85 13.35 -5.55
C ASN A 121 -5.58 12.24 -6.57
N SER A 122 -4.79 11.24 -6.22
CA SER A 122 -4.48 10.10 -7.07
C SER A 122 -5.62 9.06 -7.00
N PRO A 123 -6.30 8.74 -8.11
CA PRO A 123 -7.32 7.69 -8.15
C PRO A 123 -6.80 6.35 -7.68
N PHE A 124 -5.58 6.00 -8.06
CA PHE A 124 -4.85 4.79 -7.71
C PHE A 124 -4.68 4.67 -6.18
N LEU A 125 -4.18 5.73 -5.51
CA LEU A 125 -3.97 5.74 -4.07
C LEU A 125 -5.27 5.88 -3.25
N ARG A 126 -6.40 6.22 -3.89
CA ARG A 126 -7.71 6.36 -3.22
C ARG A 126 -8.63 5.16 -3.37
N LYS A 127 -8.31 4.23 -4.25
CA LYS A 127 -9.08 3.00 -4.41
C LYS A 127 -8.47 1.90 -3.53
N ILE A 128 -9.29 1.33 -2.65
CA ILE A 128 -8.91 0.12 -1.93
C ILE A 128 -8.93 -1.05 -2.90
N ARG A 129 -7.86 -1.83 -2.91
CA ARG A 129 -7.72 -3.11 -3.60
C ARG A 129 -7.14 -4.09 -2.63
N GLN A 130 -7.78 -5.24 -2.51
CA GLN A 130 -7.49 -6.23 -1.47
C GLN A 130 -7.07 -7.55 -2.10
N ARG A 131 -6.11 -8.19 -1.50
CA ARG A 131 -5.83 -9.60 -1.74
C ARG A 131 -6.82 -10.47 -0.98
N SER A 132 -7.05 -11.69 -1.42
CA SER A 132 -7.79 -12.67 -0.64
C SER A 132 -7.02 -13.02 0.64
N SER A 133 -7.74 -13.28 1.73
CA SER A 133 -7.13 -13.72 3.00
C SER A 133 -6.28 -14.95 2.78
N GLN A 134 -6.74 -15.91 1.96
CA GLN A 134 -5.99 -17.12 1.64
C GLN A 134 -4.64 -16.81 0.97
N SER A 135 -4.59 -15.89 0.00
CA SER A 135 -3.32 -15.51 -0.65
C SER A 135 -2.29 -14.94 0.33
N ILE A 136 -2.75 -14.24 1.37
CA ILE A 136 -1.88 -13.70 2.41
C ILE A 136 -1.36 -14.82 3.31
N ILE A 137 -2.23 -15.75 3.70
CA ILE A 137 -1.86 -16.93 4.51
C ILE A 137 -0.85 -17.82 3.77
N ASP A 138 -1.07 -18.04 2.47
CA ASP A 138 -0.16 -18.83 1.63
C ASP A 138 1.23 -18.17 1.58
N GLU A 139 1.29 -16.83 1.43
CA GLU A 139 2.54 -16.10 1.48
C GLU A 139 3.22 -16.16 2.86
N MET A 140 2.47 -16.00 3.95
CA MET A 140 3.03 -16.12 5.31
C MET A 140 3.59 -17.50 5.57
N ARG A 141 2.89 -18.54 5.15
CA ARG A 141 3.33 -19.95 5.24
C ARG A 141 4.61 -20.20 4.45
N LEU A 142 4.68 -19.72 3.21
CA LEU A 142 5.87 -19.80 2.38
C LEU A 142 7.06 -19.10 3.04
N LEU A 143 6.84 -17.88 3.55
CA LEU A 143 7.87 -17.10 4.22
C LEU A 143 8.40 -17.74 5.50
N TYR A 144 7.51 -18.39 6.24
CA TYR A 144 7.89 -19.20 7.40
C TYR A 144 8.74 -20.41 7.00
N ASN A 145 8.23 -21.21 6.05
CA ASN A 145 8.86 -22.48 5.66
C ASN A 145 10.22 -22.28 4.97
N GLU A 146 10.32 -21.30 4.07
CA GLU A 146 11.52 -21.14 3.25
C GLU A 146 12.56 -20.20 3.87
N TYR A 147 12.12 -19.23 4.68
CA TYR A 147 13.01 -18.17 5.18
C TYR A 147 13.03 -18.05 6.71
N GLY A 148 12.18 -18.78 7.43
CA GLY A 148 12.09 -18.73 8.89
C GLY A 148 11.54 -17.41 9.44
N PHE A 149 10.74 -16.68 8.68
CA PHE A 149 10.12 -15.47 9.17
C PHE A 149 8.95 -15.76 10.12
N THR A 150 8.99 -15.14 11.29
CA THR A 150 7.92 -15.17 12.30
C THR A 150 7.46 -13.77 12.70
N GLY A 151 8.01 -12.75 12.08
CA GLY A 151 7.59 -11.36 12.19
C GLY A 151 7.12 -10.78 10.86
N PHE A 152 5.98 -10.06 10.87
CA PHE A 152 5.42 -9.50 9.65
C PHE A 152 4.94 -8.07 9.84
N MET A 153 5.46 -7.16 9.01
CA MET A 153 4.99 -5.79 8.91
C MET A 153 3.99 -5.66 7.77
N PHE A 154 2.75 -5.37 8.08
CA PHE A 154 1.75 -5.01 7.07
C PHE A 154 1.96 -3.55 6.65
N TYR A 155 2.42 -3.35 5.41
CA TYR A 155 2.66 -2.03 4.82
C TYR A 155 1.43 -1.45 4.13
N ASP A 156 0.27 -1.86 4.58
CA ASP A 156 -1.01 -1.30 4.16
C ASP A 156 -1.15 0.14 4.67
N ASP A 157 -1.76 1.02 3.87
CA ASP A 157 -1.99 2.41 4.28
C ASP A 157 -2.81 2.51 5.58
N GLU A 158 -3.85 1.67 5.72
CA GLU A 158 -4.75 1.61 6.88
C GLU A 158 -5.42 0.22 6.93
N LEU A 159 -4.93 -0.69 7.75
CA LEU A 159 -5.45 -2.08 7.83
C LEU A 159 -6.94 -2.15 8.16
N ASN A 160 -7.41 -1.30 9.05
CA ASN A 160 -8.77 -1.38 9.58
C ASN A 160 -9.86 -0.78 8.67
N VAL A 161 -9.51 -0.42 7.43
CA VAL A 161 -10.50 -0.17 6.36
C VAL A 161 -10.76 -1.43 5.52
N ASN A 162 -10.02 -2.51 5.75
CA ASN A 162 -10.24 -3.80 5.12
C ASN A 162 -11.50 -4.47 5.70
N LYS A 163 -12.48 -4.73 4.84
CA LYS A 163 -13.74 -5.38 5.27
C LYS A 163 -13.54 -6.83 5.69
N GLY A 164 -12.53 -7.52 5.16
CA GLY A 164 -12.15 -8.88 5.50
C GLY A 164 -11.13 -8.98 6.63
N LEU A 165 -10.84 -7.88 7.36
CA LEU A 165 -9.78 -7.86 8.35
C LEU A 165 -9.94 -8.92 9.43
N ILE A 166 -11.13 -9.08 10.01
CA ILE A 166 -11.39 -10.05 11.09
C ILE A 166 -11.18 -11.49 10.59
N GLU A 167 -11.66 -11.80 9.38
CA GLU A 167 -11.42 -13.09 8.74
C GLU A 167 -9.91 -13.36 8.59
N LEU A 168 -9.16 -12.42 8.03
CA LEU A 168 -7.71 -12.53 7.89
C LEU A 168 -7.01 -12.76 9.23
N LEU A 169 -7.38 -11.99 10.26
CA LEU A 169 -6.78 -12.11 11.60
C LEU A 169 -7.06 -13.48 12.25
N ASN A 170 -8.27 -14.01 12.07
CA ASN A 170 -8.60 -15.35 12.54
C ASN A 170 -7.77 -16.42 11.79
N MET A 171 -7.66 -16.32 10.46
CA MET A 171 -6.82 -17.24 9.68
C MET A 171 -5.34 -17.17 10.06
N ILE A 172 -4.82 -15.98 10.40
CA ILE A 172 -3.44 -15.84 10.94
C ILE A 172 -3.32 -16.53 12.30
N THR A 173 -4.34 -16.42 13.16
CA THR A 173 -4.38 -17.11 14.45
C THR A 173 -4.37 -18.62 14.25
N ASP A 174 -5.17 -19.13 13.34
CA ASP A 174 -5.23 -20.56 13.01
C ASP A 174 -3.88 -21.06 12.45
N LEU A 175 -3.24 -20.27 11.58
CA LEU A 175 -1.90 -20.58 11.06
C LEU A 175 -0.85 -20.69 12.19
N GLN A 176 -0.90 -19.79 13.19
CA GLN A 176 0.00 -19.87 14.35
C GLN A 176 -0.20 -21.20 15.14
N TYR A 177 -1.45 -21.60 15.36
CA TYR A 177 -1.76 -22.89 16.02
C TYR A 177 -1.26 -24.06 15.20
N GLU A 178 -1.47 -24.04 13.88
CA GLU A 178 -1.01 -25.11 12.99
C GLU A 178 0.52 -25.27 13.00
N LEU A 179 1.25 -24.15 12.98
CA LEU A 179 2.70 -24.15 12.94
C LEU A 179 3.36 -24.31 14.33
N GLY A 180 2.59 -24.18 15.41
CA GLY A 180 3.12 -24.18 16.78
C GLY A 180 4.01 -22.96 17.06
N GLU A 181 3.79 -21.83 16.37
CA GLU A 181 4.61 -20.63 16.43
C GLU A 181 3.81 -19.39 16.83
N GLU A 182 4.45 -18.49 17.55
CA GLU A 182 3.90 -17.17 17.83
C GLU A 182 4.47 -16.13 16.86
N PHE A 183 3.61 -15.51 16.07
CA PHE A 183 4.00 -14.40 15.20
C PHE A 183 4.08 -13.07 15.97
N ARG A 184 4.85 -12.15 15.41
CA ARG A 184 4.91 -10.74 15.86
C ARG A 184 4.56 -9.85 14.69
N LEU A 185 3.41 -9.19 14.81
CA LEU A 185 2.84 -8.40 13.75
C LEU A 185 2.86 -6.92 14.09
N ARG A 186 2.99 -6.11 13.04
CA ARG A 186 2.95 -4.65 13.09
C ARG A 186 2.20 -4.13 11.87
N GLY A 187 1.48 -3.01 12.01
CA GLY A 187 0.77 -2.41 10.88
C GLY A 187 0.17 -1.05 11.22
N PHE A 188 -0.34 -0.38 10.20
CA PHE A 188 -0.98 0.92 10.33
C PHE A 188 -2.49 0.80 10.49
N VAL A 189 -3.07 1.58 11.39
CA VAL A 189 -4.50 1.68 11.61
C VAL A 189 -4.94 3.13 11.71
N LYS A 190 -6.14 3.40 11.26
CA LYS A 190 -6.79 4.68 11.47
C LYS A 190 -7.49 4.66 12.83
N ALA A 191 -7.01 5.48 13.77
CA ALA A 191 -7.48 5.48 15.15
C ALA A 191 -9.01 5.66 15.28
N GLU A 192 -9.59 6.57 14.49
CA GLU A 192 -11.01 6.90 14.55
C GLU A 192 -11.94 5.77 14.06
N LEU A 193 -11.37 4.75 13.40
CA LEU A 193 -12.11 3.57 12.91
C LEU A 193 -11.79 2.31 13.72
N PHE A 194 -10.91 2.41 14.69
CA PHE A 194 -10.44 1.26 15.46
C PHE A 194 -11.50 0.82 16.47
N LYS A 195 -11.81 -0.47 16.51
CA LYS A 195 -12.86 -1.07 17.34
C LYS A 195 -12.27 -2.12 18.26
N ASP A 196 -12.94 -2.36 19.40
CA ASP A 196 -12.55 -3.37 20.39
C ASP A 196 -12.41 -4.76 19.78
N GLU A 197 -13.38 -5.18 18.94
CA GLU A 197 -13.32 -6.44 18.20
C GLU A 197 -12.04 -6.57 17.34
N GLN A 198 -11.64 -5.48 16.70
CA GLN A 198 -10.40 -5.46 15.91
C GLN A 198 -9.16 -5.56 16.81
N ALA A 199 -9.18 -4.87 17.96
CA ALA A 199 -8.09 -4.92 18.93
C ALA A 199 -7.86 -6.33 19.45
N GLU A 200 -8.94 -7.02 19.86
CA GLU A 200 -8.89 -8.41 20.34
C GLU A 200 -8.40 -9.37 19.26
N ALA A 201 -8.94 -9.29 18.04
CA ALA A 201 -8.53 -10.14 16.94
C ALA A 201 -7.07 -9.89 16.55
N MET A 202 -6.64 -8.64 16.47
CA MET A 202 -5.25 -8.27 16.21
C MET A 202 -4.31 -8.80 17.29
N TYR A 203 -4.69 -8.71 18.56
CA TYR A 203 -3.87 -9.23 19.66
C TYR A 203 -3.68 -10.76 19.53
N ARG A 204 -4.76 -11.52 19.26
CA ARG A 204 -4.69 -12.98 19.04
C ARG A 204 -3.83 -13.34 17.84
N ALA A 205 -3.94 -12.57 16.74
CA ALA A 205 -3.13 -12.78 15.55
C ALA A 205 -1.64 -12.44 15.73
N GLY A 206 -1.24 -11.83 16.86
CA GLY A 206 0.16 -11.52 17.16
C GLY A 206 0.57 -10.06 16.95
N PHE A 207 -0.37 -9.15 16.68
CA PHE A 207 -0.05 -7.72 16.67
C PHE A 207 0.38 -7.25 18.05
N ARG A 208 1.52 -6.57 18.12
CA ARG A 208 2.05 -5.94 19.34
C ARG A 208 2.35 -4.46 19.14
N TRP A 209 2.37 -4.01 17.91
CA TRP A 209 2.54 -2.59 17.55
C TRP A 209 1.52 -2.18 16.51
N LEU A 210 0.77 -1.14 16.84
CA LEU A 210 -0.10 -0.44 15.90
C LEU A 210 0.44 0.97 15.71
N LEU A 211 0.60 1.34 14.44
CA LEU A 211 1.04 2.66 14.03
C LEU A 211 -0.19 3.48 13.62
N THR A 212 -0.31 4.68 14.14
CA THR A 212 -1.40 5.57 13.77
C THR A 212 -0.95 7.02 13.76
N GLY A 213 -1.46 7.79 12.81
CA GLY A 213 -1.26 9.23 12.77
C GLY A 213 -2.37 9.94 13.53
N PHE A 214 -2.09 10.52 14.67
CA PHE A 214 -3.06 11.35 15.42
C PHE A 214 -3.17 12.76 14.85
N GLU A 215 -2.08 13.29 14.29
CA GLU A 215 -1.91 14.63 13.70
C GLU A 215 -2.18 15.78 14.70
N SER A 216 -3.29 15.75 15.46
CA SER A 216 -3.64 16.76 16.45
C SER A 216 -4.59 16.20 17.51
N GLY A 217 -4.52 16.74 18.72
CA GLY A 217 -5.54 16.54 19.77
C GLY A 217 -6.70 17.56 19.71
N ASP A 218 -6.65 18.50 18.76
CA ASP A 218 -7.69 19.55 18.58
C ASP A 218 -8.61 19.17 17.44
N GLU A 219 -9.90 18.98 17.72
CA GLU A 219 -10.93 18.60 16.74
C GLU A 219 -11.08 19.61 15.60
N ARG A 220 -10.91 20.90 15.89
CA ARG A 220 -10.98 21.97 14.87
C ARG A 220 -9.82 21.80 13.87
N ILE A 221 -8.62 21.45 14.33
CA ILE A 221 -7.47 21.18 13.47
C ILE A 221 -7.74 19.93 12.66
N LEU A 222 -8.18 18.83 13.28
CA LEU A 222 -8.50 17.58 12.59
C LEU A 222 -9.57 17.80 11.49
N LYS A 223 -10.59 18.61 11.77
CA LYS A 223 -11.61 18.99 10.79
C LYS A 223 -11.02 19.78 9.63
N ASN A 224 -10.17 20.77 9.92
CA ASN A 224 -9.52 21.59 8.89
C ASN A 224 -8.63 20.79 7.95
N ILE A 225 -7.87 19.82 8.48
CA ILE A 225 -7.03 18.92 7.69
C ILE A 225 -7.78 17.72 7.12
N LYS A 226 -9.08 17.63 7.33
CA LYS A 226 -9.96 16.53 6.86
C LYS A 226 -9.48 15.15 7.31
N LYS A 227 -8.93 15.07 8.52
CA LYS A 227 -8.43 13.82 9.10
C LYS A 227 -9.52 13.01 9.77
N MET A 228 -10.62 13.62 10.19
CA MET A 228 -11.72 12.95 10.88
C MET A 228 -12.42 11.94 9.95
N ALA A 229 -12.67 10.74 10.45
CA ALA A 229 -13.66 9.83 9.89
C ALA A 229 -15.05 10.38 10.25
N LYS A 230 -15.99 10.36 9.30
CA LYS A 230 -17.41 10.62 9.59
C LYS A 230 -18.07 9.31 9.94
#